data_887f478314101303a1faebbaf0e34e85
#
_entry.id   887f478314101303a1faebbaf0e34e85
#
_cell.length_a   1.000
_cell.length_b   1.000
_cell.length_c   1.000
_cell.angle_alpha   90.00
_cell.angle_beta   90.00
_cell.angle_gamma   90.00
#
_symmetry.space_group_name_H-M   'P 1'
#
loop_
_entity.id
_entity.type
_entity.pdbx_description
1 polymer ?
#
loop_
_entity_poly.entity_id
_entity_poly.type
_entity_poly.pdbx_seq_one_letter_code
_entity_poly.pdbx_strand_id
1 'polypeptide(L)'
;MRIAVFSDIHGNLQALKSVLEQIREKTPDKIVFLGDIFQRGNEEVECLELLKNSEIVCIKGNCELYLANGVDIDPDVEYLKDYYDSAREKLSDEQLQFVKQMPLFYEMKCFGHNMLFAHFLFLDVNAAYPFYQLSSLKDGTFDNACESEEVKRYELVVIGHCHQNFVKENVVSVSASGLDNPSYLLIEASEDELRYERINILDG
;
A
#
# COMPACT_ATOMS: atom_id res chain seq x y z
N MET A 1 4.47 -9.88 -18.62
CA MET A 1 4.29 -10.04 -17.17
C MET A 1 3.10 -9.21 -16.73
N ARG A 2 2.23 -9.79 -15.92
CA ARG A 2 1.02 -9.14 -15.41
C ARG A 2 1.10 -9.00 -13.90
N ILE A 3 0.90 -7.78 -13.37
CA ILE A 3 1.03 -7.47 -11.93
C ILE A 3 -0.27 -6.82 -11.50
N ALA A 4 -0.89 -7.32 -10.43
CA ALA A 4 -2.03 -6.67 -9.80
C ALA A 4 -1.59 -5.96 -8.52
N VAL A 5 -2.09 -4.75 -8.30
CA VAL A 5 -1.72 -3.91 -7.15
C VAL A 5 -2.97 -3.36 -6.48
N PHE A 6 -3.07 -3.50 -5.16
CA PHE A 6 -4.13 -2.93 -4.35
C PHE A 6 -3.62 -2.41 -3.01
N SER A 7 -4.41 -1.62 -2.28
CA SER A 7 -4.00 -0.94 -1.05
C SER A 7 -5.19 -0.64 -0.13
N ASP A 8 -4.91 -0.28 1.12
CA ASP A 8 -5.87 0.34 2.04
C ASP A 8 -7.13 -0.51 2.27
N ILE A 9 -6.99 -1.66 2.91
CA ILE A 9 -8.11 -2.58 3.23
C ILE A 9 -8.80 -2.18 4.55
N HIS A 10 -8.04 -1.68 5.52
CA HIS A 10 -8.57 -1.18 6.79
C HIS A 10 -9.55 -2.12 7.48
N GLY A 11 -9.18 -3.40 7.67
CA GLY A 11 -9.98 -4.38 8.37
C GLY A 11 -11.32 -4.75 7.71
N ASN A 12 -11.48 -4.48 6.42
CA ASN A 12 -12.65 -4.88 5.64
C ASN A 12 -12.39 -6.21 4.93
N LEU A 13 -12.67 -7.31 5.60
CA LEU A 13 -12.43 -8.67 5.08
C LEU A 13 -13.26 -8.96 3.82
N GLN A 14 -14.47 -8.43 3.72
CA GLN A 14 -15.30 -8.62 2.55
C GLN A 14 -14.69 -7.92 1.32
N ALA A 15 -14.24 -6.68 1.48
CA ALA A 15 -13.55 -5.96 0.41
C ALA A 15 -12.26 -6.68 -0.01
N LEU A 16 -11.46 -7.19 0.96
CA LEU A 16 -10.27 -7.98 0.66
C LEU A 16 -10.58 -9.23 -0.15
N LYS A 17 -11.60 -9.99 0.24
CA LYS A 17 -12.03 -11.18 -0.52
C LYS A 17 -12.49 -10.83 -1.92
N SER A 18 -13.31 -9.79 -2.06
CA SER A 18 -13.84 -9.34 -3.36
C SER A 18 -12.71 -8.90 -4.31
N VAL A 19 -11.77 -8.07 -3.83
CA VAL A 19 -10.65 -7.63 -4.67
C VAL A 19 -9.75 -8.80 -5.07
N LEU A 20 -9.48 -9.73 -4.16
CA LEU A 20 -8.64 -10.90 -4.46
C LEU A 20 -9.30 -11.86 -5.45
N GLU A 21 -10.61 -12.03 -5.39
CA GLU A 21 -11.36 -12.84 -6.36
C GLU A 21 -11.26 -12.23 -7.75
N GLN A 22 -11.55 -10.93 -7.90
CA GLN A 22 -11.46 -10.23 -9.17
C GLN A 22 -10.03 -10.20 -9.74
N ILE A 23 -9.02 -10.03 -8.88
CA ILE A 23 -7.61 -10.10 -9.28
C ILE A 23 -7.26 -11.49 -9.82
N ARG A 24 -7.70 -12.57 -9.16
CA ARG A 24 -7.42 -13.95 -9.60
C ARG A 24 -7.99 -14.26 -10.98
N GLU A 25 -9.15 -13.70 -11.33
CA GLU A 25 -9.74 -13.82 -12.68
C GLU A 25 -8.84 -13.22 -13.77
N LYS A 26 -8.02 -12.23 -13.43
CA LYS A 26 -7.04 -11.61 -14.34
C LYS A 26 -5.77 -12.44 -14.50
N THR A 27 -5.60 -13.51 -13.72
CA THR A 27 -4.44 -14.41 -13.75
C THR A 27 -3.09 -13.65 -13.72
N PRO A 28 -2.83 -12.78 -12.71
CA PRO A 28 -1.58 -12.06 -12.63
C PRO A 28 -0.43 -12.99 -12.28
N ASP A 29 0.76 -12.68 -12.78
CA ASP A 29 2.01 -13.35 -12.41
C ASP A 29 2.48 -12.94 -11.00
N LYS A 30 2.06 -11.77 -10.53
CA LYS A 30 2.39 -11.23 -9.22
C LYS A 30 1.26 -10.34 -8.67
N ILE A 31 1.08 -10.40 -7.36
CA ILE A 31 0.16 -9.51 -6.63
C ILE A 31 0.97 -8.73 -5.60
N VAL A 32 0.73 -7.42 -5.51
CA VAL A 32 1.35 -6.51 -4.54
C VAL A 32 0.26 -5.82 -3.74
N PHE A 33 0.35 -5.91 -2.42
CA PHE A 33 -0.47 -5.16 -1.48
C PHE A 33 0.36 -4.04 -0.86
N LEU A 34 -0.10 -2.80 -0.96
CA LEU A 34 0.69 -1.64 -0.58
C LEU A 34 0.55 -1.23 0.89
N GLY A 35 -0.20 -1.97 1.71
CA GLY A 35 -0.32 -1.69 3.13
C GLY A 35 -1.67 -1.10 3.54
N ASP A 36 -1.75 -0.77 4.83
CA ASP A 36 -2.93 -0.33 5.57
C ASP A 36 -4.00 -1.43 5.69
N ILE A 37 -3.64 -2.47 6.47
CA ILE A 37 -4.56 -3.54 6.89
C ILE A 37 -5.42 -3.06 8.05
N PHE A 38 -4.83 -2.29 8.97
CA PHE A 38 -5.41 -1.91 10.26
C PHE A 38 -6.18 -0.59 10.18
N GLN A 39 -6.90 -0.29 11.28
CA GLN A 39 -7.70 0.91 11.46
C GLN A 39 -9.00 0.91 10.65
N ARG A 40 -10.06 1.48 11.22
CA ARG A 40 -11.40 1.69 10.66
C ARG A 40 -12.32 0.46 10.56
N GLY A 41 -11.80 -0.74 10.34
CA GLY A 41 -12.60 -1.98 10.28
C GLY A 41 -12.58 -2.74 11.59
N ASN A 42 -13.15 -3.96 11.56
CA ASN A 42 -13.25 -4.83 12.75
C ASN A 42 -12.62 -6.21 12.51
N GLU A 43 -12.17 -6.50 11.28
CA GLU A 43 -11.68 -7.83 10.88
C GLU A 43 -10.21 -7.76 10.45
N GLU A 44 -9.40 -6.94 11.16
CA GLU A 44 -7.99 -6.71 10.81
C GLU A 44 -7.14 -7.97 10.95
N VAL A 45 -7.42 -8.78 11.98
CA VAL A 45 -6.69 -10.03 12.24
C VAL A 45 -6.95 -11.05 11.13
N GLU A 46 -8.20 -11.16 10.71
CA GLU A 46 -8.62 -12.04 9.60
C GLU A 46 -8.03 -11.57 8.26
N CYS A 47 -7.99 -10.25 8.02
CA CYS A 47 -7.34 -9.67 6.84
C CYS A 47 -5.85 -9.97 6.84
N LEU A 48 -5.17 -9.76 7.97
CA LEU A 48 -3.74 -10.06 8.13
C LEU A 48 -3.45 -11.53 7.88
N GLU A 49 -4.25 -12.43 8.45
CA GLU A 49 -4.06 -13.87 8.29
C GLU A 49 -4.26 -14.33 6.83
N LEU A 50 -5.25 -13.75 6.13
CA LEU A 50 -5.47 -14.04 4.73
C LEU A 50 -4.29 -13.59 3.86
N LEU A 51 -3.74 -12.39 4.12
CA LEU A 51 -2.58 -11.86 3.40
C LEU A 51 -1.30 -12.65 3.72
N LYS A 52 -1.05 -12.96 5.00
CA LYS A 52 0.11 -13.73 5.46
C LYS A 52 0.18 -15.13 4.83
N ASN A 53 -0.98 -15.78 4.64
CA ASN A 53 -1.07 -17.12 4.05
C ASN A 53 -1.18 -17.13 2.51
N SER A 54 -0.90 -16.01 1.88
CA SER A 54 -0.96 -15.85 0.42
C SER A 54 0.44 -15.63 -0.17
N GLU A 55 0.56 -15.77 -1.50
CA GLU A 55 1.79 -15.45 -2.25
C GLU A 55 1.82 -13.95 -2.66
N ILE A 56 1.25 -13.07 -1.84
CA ILE A 56 1.18 -11.65 -2.09
C ILE A 56 2.40 -10.96 -1.49
N VAL A 57 3.03 -10.07 -2.25
CA VAL A 57 4.06 -9.17 -1.72
C VAL A 57 3.36 -8.09 -0.91
N CYS A 58 3.51 -8.13 0.42
CA CYS A 58 2.91 -7.14 1.31
C CYS A 58 3.94 -6.08 1.71
N ILE A 59 3.58 -4.81 1.59
CA ILE A 59 4.36 -3.63 1.98
C ILE A 59 3.72 -3.01 3.23
N LYS A 60 4.51 -2.36 4.08
CA LYS A 60 3.99 -1.61 5.23
C LYS A 60 3.33 -0.31 4.77
N GLY A 61 2.10 -0.07 5.23
CA GLY A 61 1.53 1.25 5.33
C GLY A 61 1.86 1.94 6.67
N ASN A 62 1.31 3.12 6.89
CA ASN A 62 1.47 3.80 8.18
C ASN A 62 0.81 3.01 9.32
N CYS A 63 -0.28 2.33 9.07
CA CYS A 63 -0.94 1.50 10.08
C CYS A 63 -0.02 0.37 10.58
N GLU A 64 0.66 -0.34 9.69
CA GLU A 64 1.64 -1.38 10.05
C GLU A 64 2.87 -0.80 10.75
N LEU A 65 3.29 0.40 10.38
CA LEU A 65 4.41 1.07 11.05
C LEU A 65 4.06 1.45 12.49
N TYR A 66 2.87 2.01 12.73
CA TYR A 66 2.40 2.32 14.10
C TYR A 66 2.24 1.04 14.91
N LEU A 67 1.71 -0.02 14.31
CA LEU A 67 1.59 -1.31 14.99
C LEU A 67 2.96 -1.91 15.35
N ALA A 68 3.94 -1.82 14.46
CA ALA A 68 5.27 -2.39 14.65
C ALA A 68 6.13 -1.62 15.66
N ASN A 69 6.07 -0.28 15.63
CA ASN A 69 7.01 0.60 16.33
C ASN A 69 6.37 1.43 17.46
N GLY A 70 5.04 1.46 17.56
CA GLY A 70 4.28 2.36 18.42
C GLY A 70 3.96 3.70 17.73
N VAL A 71 2.99 4.41 18.27
CA VAL A 71 2.55 5.72 17.74
C VAL A 71 3.44 6.87 18.22
N ASP A 72 4.29 6.65 19.21
CA ASP A 72 5.22 7.67 19.74
C ASP A 72 6.19 8.22 18.69
N ILE A 73 6.27 7.54 17.54
CA ILE A 73 7.04 7.97 16.36
C ILE A 73 6.37 9.11 15.57
N ASP A 74 5.09 9.39 15.86
CA ASP A 74 4.31 10.42 15.17
C ASP A 74 3.36 11.12 16.15
N PRO A 75 3.69 12.33 16.67
CA PRO A 75 2.85 13.05 17.63
C PRO A 75 1.45 13.38 17.14
N ASP A 76 1.27 13.50 15.80
CA ASP A 76 -0.02 13.87 15.22
C ASP A 76 -1.05 12.73 15.34
N VAL A 77 -0.59 11.51 15.64
CA VAL A 77 -1.43 10.32 15.80
C VAL A 77 -1.40 9.72 17.20
N GLU A 78 -0.88 10.44 18.20
CA GLU A 78 -0.83 9.99 19.61
C GLU A 78 -2.22 9.56 20.12
N TYR A 79 -3.29 10.17 19.62
CA TYR A 79 -4.69 9.82 19.97
C TYR A 79 -5.07 8.38 19.54
N LEU A 80 -4.31 7.73 18.67
CA LEU A 80 -4.51 6.35 18.23
C LEU A 80 -3.75 5.32 19.08
N LYS A 81 -3.05 5.76 20.13
CA LYS A 81 -2.21 4.88 20.96
C LYS A 81 -2.99 3.69 21.51
N ASP A 82 -4.13 3.95 22.16
CA ASP A 82 -4.95 2.91 22.78
C ASP A 82 -5.47 1.91 21.73
N TYR A 83 -5.78 2.38 20.53
CA TYR A 83 -6.18 1.51 19.42
C TYR A 83 -5.05 0.56 19.03
N TYR A 84 -3.84 1.08 18.76
CA TYR A 84 -2.72 0.24 18.31
C TYR A 84 -2.19 -0.67 19.43
N ASP A 85 -2.22 -0.24 20.68
CA ASP A 85 -1.87 -1.09 21.82
C ASP A 85 -2.86 -2.26 21.92
N SER A 86 -4.17 -2.00 21.83
CA SER A 86 -5.21 -3.04 21.81
C SER A 86 -5.13 -3.94 20.56
N ALA A 87 -4.84 -3.39 19.39
CA ALA A 87 -4.67 -4.18 18.17
C ALA A 87 -3.48 -5.12 18.29
N ARG A 88 -2.37 -4.65 18.87
CA ARG A 88 -1.17 -5.46 19.12
C ARG A 88 -1.43 -6.64 20.07
N GLU A 89 -2.24 -6.43 21.11
CA GLU A 89 -2.61 -7.49 22.07
C GLU A 89 -3.44 -8.61 21.43
N LYS A 90 -4.15 -8.34 20.33
CA LYS A 90 -4.94 -9.34 19.60
C LYS A 90 -4.11 -10.21 18.66
N LEU A 91 -2.87 -9.79 18.35
CA LEU A 91 -2.01 -10.49 17.41
C LEU A 91 -1.16 -11.55 18.12
N SER A 92 -0.98 -12.69 17.47
CA SER A 92 0.06 -13.65 17.86
C SER A 92 1.46 -13.09 17.57
N ASP A 93 2.47 -13.65 18.24
CA ASP A 93 3.87 -13.29 17.98
C ASP A 93 4.25 -13.48 16.51
N GLU A 94 3.74 -14.53 15.86
CA GLU A 94 3.98 -14.81 14.44
C GLU A 94 3.39 -13.73 13.54
N GLN A 95 2.15 -13.30 13.81
CA GLN A 95 1.49 -12.23 13.07
C GLN A 95 2.21 -10.90 13.25
N LEU A 96 2.61 -10.57 14.49
CA LEU A 96 3.38 -9.36 14.76
C LEU A 96 4.76 -9.38 14.08
N GLN A 97 5.43 -10.53 14.04
CA GLN A 97 6.69 -10.68 13.31
C GLN A 97 6.50 -10.51 11.81
N PHE A 98 5.43 -11.06 11.24
CA PHE A 98 5.11 -10.84 9.82
C PHE A 98 4.95 -9.36 9.51
N VAL A 99 4.17 -8.60 10.30
CA VAL A 99 4.03 -7.15 10.15
C VAL A 99 5.39 -6.44 10.26
N LYS A 100 6.21 -6.80 11.26
CA LYS A 100 7.55 -6.20 11.44
C LYS A 100 8.48 -6.45 10.26
N GLN A 101 8.34 -7.56 9.57
CA GLN A 101 9.19 -7.97 8.44
C GLN A 101 8.73 -7.42 7.10
N MET A 102 7.50 -6.92 6.98
CA MET A 102 7.06 -6.26 5.74
C MET A 102 8.04 -5.15 5.35
N PRO A 103 8.48 -5.04 4.07
CA PRO A 103 9.30 -3.93 3.61
C PRO A 103 8.49 -2.63 3.54
N LEU A 104 9.16 -1.48 3.50
CA LEU A 104 8.54 -0.16 3.30
C LEU A 104 8.18 0.10 1.84
N PHE A 105 8.90 -0.53 0.93
CA PHE A 105 8.68 -0.43 -0.51
C PHE A 105 9.17 -1.71 -1.21
N TYR A 106 8.73 -1.90 -2.42
CA TYR A 106 9.16 -2.98 -3.28
C TYR A 106 9.57 -2.41 -4.65
N GLU A 107 10.83 -2.58 -5.00
CA GLU A 107 11.34 -2.22 -6.31
C GLU A 107 11.31 -3.43 -7.23
N MET A 108 10.91 -3.23 -8.46
CA MET A 108 10.86 -4.28 -9.45
C MET A 108 11.40 -3.79 -10.78
N LYS A 109 12.25 -4.61 -11.38
CA LYS A 109 12.69 -4.42 -12.76
C LYS A 109 12.30 -5.63 -13.59
N CYS A 110 11.53 -5.40 -14.66
CA CYS A 110 11.22 -6.44 -15.65
C CYS A 110 11.17 -5.85 -17.05
N PHE A 111 11.67 -6.59 -18.02
CA PHE A 111 11.77 -6.18 -19.42
C PHE A 111 12.42 -4.80 -19.65
N GLY A 112 13.27 -4.36 -18.74
CA GLY A 112 13.89 -3.02 -18.81
C GLY A 112 13.14 -1.93 -18.05
N HIS A 113 11.86 -2.11 -17.74
CA HIS A 113 11.03 -1.16 -16.99
C HIS A 113 11.35 -1.20 -15.49
N ASN A 114 11.57 -0.03 -14.90
CA ASN A 114 11.79 0.13 -13.46
C ASN A 114 10.48 0.60 -12.79
N MET A 115 10.00 -0.14 -11.81
CA MET A 115 8.78 0.16 -11.07
C MET A 115 9.05 0.22 -9.58
N LEU A 116 8.37 1.15 -8.89
CA LEU A 116 8.36 1.28 -7.44
C LEU A 116 6.94 1.07 -6.91
N PHE A 117 6.80 0.25 -5.89
CA PHE A 117 5.58 0.01 -5.14
C PHE A 117 5.83 0.45 -3.70
N ALA A 118 5.08 1.42 -3.22
CA ALA A 118 5.19 1.95 -1.88
C ALA A 118 3.80 2.35 -1.35
N HIS A 119 3.62 2.42 -0.04
CA HIS A 119 2.36 2.93 0.49
C HIS A 119 2.24 4.44 0.31
N PHE A 120 3.34 5.16 0.49
CA PHE A 120 3.45 6.62 0.34
C PHE A 120 4.83 7.00 -0.21
N LEU A 121 4.95 8.24 -0.73
CA LEU A 121 6.23 8.76 -1.15
C LEU A 121 7.01 9.29 0.05
N PHE A 122 8.29 8.96 0.10
CA PHE A 122 9.24 9.50 1.07
C PHE A 122 9.95 10.71 0.48
N LEU A 123 10.09 11.79 1.28
CA LEU A 123 10.97 12.91 0.92
C LEU A 123 12.43 12.57 1.25
N ASP A 124 12.66 11.77 2.30
CA ASP A 124 13.97 11.24 2.67
C ASP A 124 13.82 9.86 3.34
N VAL A 125 14.23 8.81 2.63
CA VAL A 125 14.18 7.42 3.13
C VAL A 125 15.13 7.16 4.30
N ASN A 126 16.10 8.06 4.54
CA ASN A 126 17.07 7.97 5.63
C ASN A 126 16.63 8.76 6.88
N ALA A 127 15.50 9.47 6.83
CA ALA A 127 15.00 10.18 8.00
C ALA A 127 14.69 9.21 9.14
N ALA A 128 15.05 9.60 10.36
CA ALA A 128 14.80 8.80 11.57
C ALA A 128 13.29 8.54 11.78
N TYR A 129 12.44 9.41 11.24
CA TYR A 129 11.00 9.35 11.32
C TYR A 129 10.41 9.68 9.94
N PRO A 130 10.26 8.69 9.04
CA PRO A 130 9.78 8.91 7.68
C PRO A 130 8.35 9.50 7.62
N PHE A 131 7.55 9.39 8.70
CA PHE A 131 6.18 9.93 8.76
C PHE A 131 6.08 11.44 8.69
N TYR A 132 7.02 12.18 9.30
CA TYR A 132 7.03 13.64 9.24
C TYR A 132 7.27 14.17 7.83
N GLN A 133 7.61 13.28 6.93
CA GLN A 133 7.93 13.59 5.54
C GLN A 133 6.93 12.95 4.58
N LEU A 134 5.76 12.52 5.09
CA LEU A 134 4.66 12.14 4.25
C LEU A 134 4.27 13.35 3.39
N SER A 135 4.41 13.15 2.10
CA SER A 135 3.98 14.15 1.15
C SER A 135 2.49 14.40 1.30
N SER A 136 2.11 15.62 1.64
CA SER A 136 0.72 16.02 1.75
C SER A 136 0.21 16.58 0.44
N LEU A 137 -0.96 16.13 0.01
CA LEU A 137 -1.67 16.70 -1.14
C LEU A 137 -2.09 18.16 -0.88
N LYS A 138 -2.18 18.57 0.39
CA LYS A 138 -2.69 19.90 0.76
C LYS A 138 -1.63 21.00 0.79
N ASP A 139 -0.39 20.65 1.11
CA ASP A 139 0.70 21.64 1.29
C ASP A 139 1.72 21.66 0.14
N GLY A 140 1.48 20.87 -0.92
CA GLY A 140 2.35 20.77 -2.08
C GLY A 140 3.61 19.93 -1.90
N THR A 141 3.82 19.30 -0.73
CA THR A 141 4.98 18.41 -0.51
C THR A 141 4.89 17.16 -1.37
N PHE A 142 3.68 16.69 -1.66
CA PHE A 142 3.45 15.57 -2.59
C PHE A 142 3.92 15.92 -4.01
N ASP A 143 3.66 17.14 -4.46
CA ASP A 143 4.07 17.61 -5.78
C ASP A 143 5.59 17.62 -5.88
N ASN A 144 6.26 18.16 -4.87
CA ASN A 144 7.72 18.15 -4.79
C ASN A 144 8.30 16.73 -4.75
N ALA A 145 7.65 15.79 -4.05
CA ALA A 145 8.07 14.39 -4.01
C ALA A 145 7.95 13.73 -5.39
N CYS A 146 6.85 13.96 -6.12
CA CYS A 146 6.68 13.45 -7.49
C CYS A 146 7.74 13.98 -8.46
N GLU A 147 8.20 15.22 -8.24
CA GLU A 147 9.22 15.86 -9.07
C GLU A 147 10.67 15.50 -8.67
N SER A 148 10.86 14.78 -7.57
CA SER A 148 12.21 14.40 -7.09
C SER A 148 12.91 13.43 -8.05
N GLU A 149 14.24 13.48 -8.07
CA GLU A 149 15.07 12.59 -8.88
C GLU A 149 14.91 11.12 -8.44
N GLU A 150 14.63 10.88 -7.16
CA GLU A 150 14.36 9.55 -6.60
C GLU A 150 13.11 8.93 -7.22
N VAL A 151 12.05 9.71 -7.42
CA VAL A 151 10.80 9.23 -8.03
C VAL A 151 10.93 9.15 -9.55
N LYS A 152 11.55 10.15 -10.19
CA LYS A 152 11.72 10.20 -11.65
C LYS A 152 12.59 9.10 -12.24
N ARG A 153 13.41 8.42 -11.43
CA ARG A 153 14.20 7.27 -11.90
C ARG A 153 13.35 6.03 -12.22
N TYR A 154 12.09 5.99 -11.76
CA TYR A 154 11.16 4.92 -12.06
C TYR A 154 10.26 5.32 -13.23
N GLU A 155 9.91 4.37 -14.06
CA GLU A 155 8.93 4.57 -15.13
C GLU A 155 7.50 4.58 -14.61
N LEU A 156 7.24 3.81 -13.54
CA LEU A 156 5.97 3.76 -12.85
C LEU A 156 6.17 3.66 -11.34
N VAL A 157 5.48 4.51 -10.59
CA VAL A 157 5.40 4.46 -9.13
C VAL A 157 3.95 4.25 -8.72
N VAL A 158 3.66 3.21 -7.95
CA VAL A 158 2.30 2.94 -7.46
C VAL A 158 2.25 3.13 -5.96
N ILE A 159 1.30 3.94 -5.51
CA ILE A 159 1.10 4.27 -4.09
C ILE A 159 -0.33 4.00 -3.62
N GLY A 160 -0.48 3.84 -2.31
CA GLY A 160 -1.75 3.82 -1.57
C GLY A 160 -2.01 5.11 -0.80
N HIS A 161 -2.38 5.00 0.48
CA HIS A 161 -2.45 6.06 1.50
C HIS A 161 -3.46 7.20 1.26
N CYS A 162 -3.53 7.71 0.06
CA CYS A 162 -4.32 8.91 -0.25
C CYS A 162 -5.83 8.66 -0.23
N HIS A 163 -6.29 7.41 -0.25
CA HIS A 163 -7.70 7.01 -0.37
C HIS A 163 -8.42 7.63 -1.58
N GLN A 164 -7.66 8.10 -2.56
CA GLN A 164 -8.14 8.70 -3.78
C GLN A 164 -7.39 8.11 -4.97
N ASN A 165 -8.10 7.94 -6.05
CA ASN A 165 -7.53 7.46 -7.31
C ASN A 165 -7.10 8.65 -8.17
N PHE A 166 -5.81 8.80 -8.40
CA PHE A 166 -5.28 9.83 -9.30
C PHE A 166 -4.04 9.32 -10.06
N VAL A 167 -3.64 10.10 -11.02
CA VAL A 167 -2.36 9.97 -11.75
C VAL A 167 -1.69 11.32 -11.75
N LYS A 168 -0.42 11.37 -11.35
CA LYS A 168 0.42 12.56 -11.44
C LYS A 168 1.82 12.16 -11.89
N GLU A 169 2.23 12.68 -13.04
CA GLU A 169 3.48 12.28 -13.71
C GLU A 169 3.54 10.74 -13.86
N ASN A 170 4.56 10.10 -13.33
CA ASN A 170 4.73 8.66 -13.29
C ASN A 170 4.16 8.00 -12.01
N VAL A 171 3.46 8.75 -11.16
CA VAL A 171 2.89 8.27 -9.90
C VAL A 171 1.40 7.99 -10.07
N VAL A 172 0.99 6.79 -9.70
CA VAL A 172 -0.41 6.32 -9.72
C VAL A 172 -0.83 5.93 -8.32
N SER A 173 -1.91 6.52 -7.82
CA SER A 173 -2.51 6.14 -6.54
C SER A 173 -3.65 5.15 -6.74
N VAL A 174 -3.74 4.15 -5.85
CA VAL A 174 -4.78 3.13 -5.84
C VAL A 174 -5.27 2.87 -4.43
N SER A 175 -6.58 2.65 -4.25
CA SER A 175 -7.16 2.26 -2.96
C SER A 175 -8.33 1.31 -3.16
N ALA A 176 -8.31 0.18 -2.45
CA ALA A 176 -9.36 -0.84 -2.49
C ALA A 176 -10.52 -0.53 -1.52
N SER A 177 -10.31 0.34 -0.53
CA SER A 177 -11.34 0.80 0.40
C SER A 177 -11.59 2.30 0.32
N GLY A 178 -11.21 2.93 -0.79
CA GLY A 178 -11.42 4.36 -1.01
C GLY A 178 -12.90 4.74 -0.86
N LEU A 179 -13.15 5.93 -0.31
CA LEU A 179 -14.51 6.46 -0.14
C LEU A 179 -15.23 6.63 -1.47
N ASP A 180 -14.46 6.85 -2.55
CA ASP A 180 -14.95 7.03 -3.91
C ASP A 180 -14.26 6.03 -4.85
N ASN A 181 -15.02 5.12 -5.43
CA ASN A 181 -14.58 4.16 -6.44
C ASN A 181 -13.41 3.25 -5.99
N PRO A 182 -13.65 2.28 -5.09
CA PRO A 182 -12.64 1.30 -4.72
C PRO A 182 -12.09 0.60 -5.97
N SER A 183 -10.77 0.45 -6.05
CA SER A 183 -10.12 -0.05 -7.27
C SER A 183 -8.80 -0.75 -6.98
N TYR A 184 -8.38 -1.57 -7.94
CA TYR A 184 -7.01 -2.09 -8.03
C TYR A 184 -6.39 -1.73 -9.38
N LEU A 185 -5.08 -1.79 -9.46
CA LEU A 185 -4.33 -1.55 -10.69
C LEU A 185 -3.89 -2.87 -11.29
N LEU A 186 -4.09 -3.05 -12.59
CA LEU A 186 -3.51 -4.13 -13.36
C LEU A 186 -2.44 -3.56 -14.28
N ILE A 187 -1.20 -4.03 -14.11
CA ILE A 187 -0.04 -3.60 -14.88
C ILE A 187 0.34 -4.74 -15.83
N GLU A 188 0.62 -4.43 -17.08
CA GLU A 188 1.16 -5.35 -18.06
C GLU A 188 2.49 -4.81 -18.59
N ALA A 189 3.56 -5.59 -18.41
CA ALA A 189 4.90 -5.27 -18.87
C ALA A 189 5.38 -6.30 -19.90
N SER A 190 5.95 -5.81 -21.02
CA SER A 190 6.61 -6.57 -22.06
C SER A 190 7.93 -5.90 -22.46
N GLU A 191 8.68 -6.44 -23.42
CA GLU A 191 9.89 -5.78 -23.93
C GLU A 191 9.59 -4.45 -24.64
N ASP A 192 8.38 -4.31 -25.20
CA ASP A 192 8.00 -3.18 -26.03
C ASP A 192 7.21 -2.11 -25.26
N GLU A 193 6.53 -2.48 -24.16
CA GLU A 193 5.54 -1.61 -23.54
C GLU A 193 5.36 -1.90 -22.03
N LEU A 194 5.21 -0.83 -21.25
CA LEU A 194 4.65 -0.83 -19.90
C LEU A 194 3.31 -0.10 -19.93
N ARG A 195 2.22 -0.79 -19.62
CA ARG A 195 0.88 -0.20 -19.53
C ARG A 195 0.19 -0.61 -18.26
N TYR A 196 -0.77 0.18 -17.83
CA TYR A 196 -1.61 -0.15 -16.68
C TYR A 196 -3.06 0.27 -16.91
N GLU A 197 -3.95 -0.44 -16.26
CA GLU A 197 -5.37 -0.18 -16.22
C GLU A 197 -5.84 -0.16 -14.76
N ARG A 198 -6.66 0.84 -14.39
CA ARG A 198 -7.37 0.86 -13.12
C ARG A 198 -8.70 0.15 -13.29
N ILE A 199 -8.94 -0.84 -12.44
CA ILE A 199 -10.16 -1.65 -12.47
C ILE A 199 -10.94 -1.35 -11.19
N ASN A 200 -12.18 -0.89 -11.35
CA ASN A 200 -13.07 -0.66 -10.20
C ASN A 200 -13.47 -2.01 -9.59
N ILE A 201 -13.44 -2.08 -8.26
CA ILE A 201 -13.90 -3.25 -7.53
C ILE A 201 -15.42 -3.19 -7.51
N LEU A 202 -16.04 -4.21 -8.07
CA LEU A 202 -17.50 -4.35 -8.06
C LEU A 202 -17.91 -4.91 -6.69
N ASP A 203 -18.92 -4.28 -6.10
CA ASP A 203 -19.57 -4.83 -4.91
C ASP A 203 -20.16 -6.21 -5.26
N GLY A 204 -19.76 -7.23 -4.50
CA GLY A 204 -20.23 -8.60 -4.64
C GLY A 204 -21.61 -8.80 -3.99
#